data_746089a71e5854da764ff5d9722bc33f
#
_entry.id   746089a71e5854da764ff5d9722bc33f
#
_cell.length_a   1.000
_cell.length_b   1.000
_cell.length_c   1.000
_cell.angle_alpha   90.00
_cell.angle_beta   90.00
_cell.angle_gamma   90.00
#
_symmetry.space_group_name_H-M   'P 1'
#
loop_
_entity.id
_entity.type
_entity.pdbx_description
1 polymer ?
#
loop_
_entity_poly.entity_id
_entity_poly.type
_entity_poly.pdbx_seq_one_letter_code
_entity_poly.pdbx_strand_id
1 'polypeptide(L)'
;RGSDIGDAQQVRFAARLGPFVIHPRQLQQGQHQGHKEILVISNAKKEDGSAAGDLGDGEVKWHTDTWFKERPPSASILRALKLPAWGGDTQFLSMYAAYDTAPEALKRAVAGKFIHHQTVIDGRGEVRLGMTKPDTDDVRLWPGVDHPIVRTHGESGRKCFFLGGKRHASII
;
A
#
# COMPACT_ATOMS: atom_id res chain seq x y z
N ARG A 1 -6.16 -8.52 18.98
CA ARG A 1 -5.91 -9.98 18.92
C ARG A 1 -7.13 -10.73 19.39
N GLY A 2 -7.43 -11.92 18.79
CA GLY A 2 -8.52 -12.79 19.23
C GLY A 2 -9.92 -12.23 18.94
N SER A 3 -10.11 -11.50 17.86
CA SER A 3 -11.40 -10.96 17.47
C SER A 3 -12.08 -11.89 16.46
N ASP A 4 -13.29 -12.33 16.77
CA ASP A 4 -14.15 -13.17 15.91
C ASP A 4 -15.10 -12.35 15.03
N ILE A 5 -14.69 -11.14 14.66
CA ILE A 5 -15.52 -10.29 13.79
C ILE A 5 -15.68 -10.88 12.39
N GLY A 6 -16.89 -10.86 11.86
CA GLY A 6 -17.18 -11.20 10.46
C GLY A 6 -16.91 -10.05 9.50
N ASP A 7 -17.03 -10.32 8.20
CA ASP A 7 -16.76 -9.34 7.13
C ASP A 7 -17.62 -8.08 7.26
N ALA A 8 -18.92 -8.24 7.45
CA ALA A 8 -19.82 -7.11 7.65
C ALA A 8 -19.48 -6.26 8.89
N GLN A 9 -18.96 -6.89 9.95
CA GLN A 9 -18.54 -6.15 11.14
C GLN A 9 -17.24 -5.40 10.89
N GLN A 10 -16.29 -5.99 10.18
CA GLN A 10 -15.05 -5.32 9.75
C GLN A 10 -15.36 -4.10 8.88
N VAL A 11 -16.25 -4.24 7.90
CA VAL A 11 -16.69 -3.13 7.03
C VAL A 11 -17.36 -2.03 7.85
N ARG A 12 -18.32 -2.38 8.73
CA ARG A 12 -18.97 -1.39 9.62
C ARG A 12 -17.97 -0.67 10.52
N PHE A 13 -17.00 -1.37 11.05
CA PHE A 13 -15.95 -0.74 11.86
C PHE A 13 -15.11 0.23 11.03
N ALA A 14 -14.63 -0.21 9.87
CA ALA A 14 -13.81 0.61 8.97
C ALA A 14 -14.55 1.87 8.48
N ALA A 15 -15.84 1.77 8.20
CA ALA A 15 -16.68 2.89 7.79
C ALA A 15 -16.71 4.05 8.80
N ARG A 16 -16.44 3.77 10.07
CA ARG A 16 -16.36 4.81 11.13
C ARG A 16 -15.09 5.66 11.05
N LEU A 17 -14.07 5.18 10.35
CA LEU A 17 -12.80 5.88 10.19
C LEU A 17 -12.77 6.78 8.95
N GLY A 18 -13.73 6.61 8.03
CA GLY A 18 -13.82 7.42 6.82
C GLY A 18 -14.28 6.64 5.58
N PRO A 19 -14.26 7.29 4.41
CA PRO A 19 -14.63 6.66 3.15
C PRO A 19 -13.62 5.57 2.75
N PHE A 20 -14.11 4.52 2.09
CA PHE A 20 -13.28 3.44 1.63
C PHE A 20 -12.46 3.80 0.38
N VAL A 21 -11.23 3.34 0.36
CA VAL A 21 -10.44 3.23 -0.86
C VAL A 21 -10.63 1.84 -1.43
N ILE A 22 -11.38 1.70 -2.52
CA ILE A 22 -11.57 0.42 -3.19
C ILE A 22 -10.34 0.13 -4.06
N HIS A 23 -9.74 -1.04 -3.87
CA HIS A 23 -8.59 -1.45 -4.66
C HIS A 23 -9.04 -1.86 -6.08
N PRO A 24 -8.36 -1.42 -7.16
CA PRO A 24 -8.79 -1.74 -8.54
C PRO A 24 -8.96 -3.23 -8.83
N ARG A 25 -8.15 -4.08 -8.21
CA ARG A 25 -8.25 -5.54 -8.37
C ARG A 25 -9.54 -6.14 -7.80
N GLN A 26 -10.14 -5.53 -6.80
CA GLN A 26 -11.44 -5.97 -6.27
C GLN A 26 -12.55 -5.81 -7.29
N LEU A 27 -12.43 -4.81 -8.16
CA LEU A 27 -13.37 -4.59 -9.24
C LEU A 27 -13.24 -5.65 -10.36
N GLN A 28 -12.06 -6.29 -10.48
CA GLN A 28 -11.77 -7.30 -11.51
C GLN A 28 -12.02 -8.73 -11.03
N GLN A 29 -11.67 -9.04 -9.81
CA GLN A 29 -11.72 -10.40 -9.24
C GLN A 29 -13.09 -10.77 -8.64
N GLY A 30 -14.02 -9.83 -8.63
CA GLY A 30 -15.29 -9.97 -7.93
C GLY A 30 -15.19 -9.58 -6.45
N GLN A 31 -16.36 -9.45 -5.85
CA GLN A 31 -16.48 -9.01 -4.46
C GLN A 31 -16.28 -10.22 -3.52
N HIS A 32 -15.46 -10.07 -2.49
CA HIS A 32 -15.37 -11.07 -1.45
C HIS A 32 -16.71 -11.15 -0.68
N GLN A 33 -17.44 -12.24 -0.84
CA GLN A 33 -18.75 -12.46 -0.20
C GLN A 33 -19.71 -11.24 -0.27
N GLY A 34 -19.69 -10.51 -1.40
CA GLY A 34 -20.50 -9.31 -1.58
C GLY A 34 -19.89 -8.01 -1.04
N HIS A 35 -18.69 -8.05 -0.47
CA HIS A 35 -17.99 -6.88 0.08
C HIS A 35 -16.89 -6.40 -0.84
N LYS A 36 -17.15 -5.33 -1.58
CA LYS A 36 -16.15 -4.67 -2.45
C LYS A 36 -15.06 -3.92 -1.67
N GLU A 37 -15.26 -3.71 -0.39
CA GLU A 37 -14.34 -3.04 0.53
C GLU A 37 -13.22 -3.97 1.03
N ILE A 38 -13.39 -5.29 0.86
CA ILE A 38 -12.46 -6.30 1.35
C ILE A 38 -11.62 -6.85 0.21
N LEU A 39 -10.30 -6.67 0.28
CA LEU A 39 -9.33 -7.34 -0.57
C LEU A 39 -8.85 -8.61 0.13
N VAL A 40 -9.01 -9.75 -0.54
CA VAL A 40 -8.47 -11.03 -0.03
C VAL A 40 -7.00 -11.15 -0.43
N ILE A 41 -6.14 -11.24 0.57
CA ILE A 41 -4.70 -11.49 0.40
C ILE A 41 -4.45 -12.95 0.79
N SER A 42 -4.01 -13.76 -0.17
CA SER A 42 -3.82 -15.20 0.07
C SER A 42 -2.88 -15.80 -0.98
N ASN A 43 -2.03 -16.72 -0.54
CA ASN A 43 -1.28 -17.63 -1.40
C ASN A 43 -1.95 -18.99 -1.57
N ALA A 44 -3.11 -19.21 -0.93
CA ALA A 44 -3.88 -20.44 -1.09
C ALA A 44 -4.45 -20.54 -2.51
N LYS A 45 -4.65 -21.78 -2.94
CA LYS A 45 -5.34 -22.11 -4.18
C LYS A 45 -6.73 -22.65 -3.88
N LYS A 46 -7.67 -22.39 -4.77
CA LYS A 46 -9.00 -23.00 -4.77
C LYS A 46 -8.90 -24.45 -5.27
N GLU A 47 -9.99 -25.20 -5.19
CA GLU A 47 -10.07 -26.59 -5.67
C GLU A 47 -9.77 -26.72 -7.16
N ASP A 48 -10.10 -25.71 -7.97
CA ASP A 48 -9.81 -25.62 -9.40
C ASP A 48 -8.36 -25.20 -9.72
N GLY A 49 -7.51 -25.04 -8.71
CA GLY A 49 -6.11 -24.61 -8.83
C GLY A 49 -5.91 -23.10 -9.03
N SER A 50 -6.97 -22.32 -9.18
CA SER A 50 -6.88 -20.86 -9.28
C SER A 50 -6.51 -20.21 -7.96
N ALA A 51 -5.96 -18.98 -7.99
CA ALA A 51 -5.62 -18.25 -6.78
C ALA A 51 -6.88 -17.91 -5.95
N ALA A 52 -6.81 -18.15 -4.64
CA ALA A 52 -7.90 -17.79 -3.72
C ALA A 52 -7.90 -16.29 -3.37
N GLY A 53 -6.80 -15.59 -3.60
CA GLY A 53 -6.66 -14.18 -3.32
C GLY A 53 -5.57 -13.51 -4.13
N ASP A 54 -5.28 -12.28 -3.80
CA ASP A 54 -4.18 -11.50 -4.38
C ASP A 54 -2.86 -11.85 -3.65
N LEU A 55 -1.73 -11.48 -4.22
CA LEU A 55 -0.37 -11.64 -3.72
C LEU A 55 0.34 -12.93 -4.16
N GLY A 56 -0.30 -14.10 -4.23
CA GLY A 56 0.36 -15.37 -4.56
C GLY A 56 1.48 -15.71 -3.57
N ASP A 57 2.54 -16.34 -4.08
CA ASP A 57 3.72 -16.76 -3.29
C ASP A 57 4.81 -15.69 -3.21
N GLY A 58 4.51 -14.46 -3.64
CA GLY A 58 5.48 -13.36 -3.70
C GLY A 58 5.82 -12.79 -2.32
N GLU A 59 7.11 -12.59 -2.07
CA GLU A 59 7.57 -11.82 -0.92
C GLU A 59 7.21 -10.34 -1.08
N VAL A 60 6.54 -9.78 -0.07
CA VAL A 60 6.17 -8.36 -0.08
C VAL A 60 7.34 -7.52 0.44
N LYS A 61 7.73 -6.53 -0.35
CA LYS A 61 8.76 -5.57 0.04
C LYS A 61 8.16 -4.48 0.94
N TRP A 62 9.02 -3.81 1.72
CA TRP A 62 8.64 -2.64 2.50
C TRP A 62 7.94 -1.60 1.62
N HIS A 63 6.74 -1.22 2.00
CA HIS A 63 5.91 -0.26 1.27
C HIS A 63 4.88 0.41 2.19
N THR A 64 4.30 1.47 1.69
CA THR A 64 3.07 2.08 2.19
C THR A 64 1.95 1.73 1.21
N ASP A 65 0.77 1.34 1.69
CA ASP A 65 -0.34 1.01 0.80
C ASP A 65 -0.79 2.21 -0.03
N THR A 66 -1.08 1.96 -1.29
CA THR A 66 -1.63 2.93 -2.26
C THR A 66 -0.92 4.30 -2.27
N TRP A 67 0.39 4.33 -2.03
CA TRP A 67 1.23 5.54 -2.04
C TRP A 67 1.14 6.35 -3.33
N PHE A 68 0.73 5.72 -4.42
CA PHE A 68 0.55 6.31 -5.75
C PHE A 68 -0.75 7.09 -5.91
N LYS A 69 -1.56 7.23 -4.88
CA LYS A 69 -2.76 8.06 -4.87
C LYS A 69 -2.44 9.45 -4.34
N GLU A 70 -3.07 10.47 -4.90
CA GLU A 70 -2.96 11.85 -4.42
C GLU A 70 -3.31 11.95 -2.92
N ARG A 71 -4.33 11.20 -2.49
CA ARG A 71 -4.72 11.05 -1.09
C ARG A 71 -4.62 9.57 -0.70
N PRO A 72 -3.47 9.12 -0.16
CA PRO A 72 -3.35 7.78 0.38
C PRO A 72 -4.32 7.56 1.54
N PRO A 73 -4.79 6.33 1.79
CA PRO A 73 -5.65 6.05 2.94
C PRO A 73 -4.93 6.36 4.25
N SER A 74 -5.66 6.86 5.23
CA SER A 74 -5.14 7.15 6.57
C SER A 74 -4.89 5.89 7.39
N ALA A 75 -5.56 4.77 7.06
CA ALA A 75 -5.40 3.50 7.75
C ALA A 75 -5.76 2.32 6.84
N SER A 76 -5.18 1.15 7.13
CA SER A 76 -5.55 -0.15 6.57
C SER A 76 -5.90 -1.10 7.71
N ILE A 77 -6.93 -1.94 7.52
CA ILE A 77 -7.36 -2.93 8.50
C ILE A 77 -7.06 -4.31 7.93
N LEU A 78 -6.14 -5.03 8.55
CA LEU A 78 -5.79 -6.39 8.19
C LEU A 78 -6.41 -7.37 9.19
N ARG A 79 -7.19 -8.32 8.70
CA ARG A 79 -7.75 -9.42 9.48
C ARG A 79 -7.20 -10.75 9.00
N ALA A 80 -6.56 -11.49 9.89
CA ALA A 80 -6.07 -12.82 9.60
C ALA A 80 -7.22 -13.83 9.70
N LEU A 81 -7.49 -14.56 8.62
CA LEU A 81 -8.49 -15.64 8.57
C LEU A 81 -7.84 -17.01 8.72
N LYS A 82 -6.67 -17.19 8.13
CA LYS A 82 -5.88 -18.42 8.21
C LYS A 82 -4.42 -18.05 8.39
N LEU A 83 -3.81 -18.61 9.39
CA LEU A 83 -2.39 -18.38 9.71
C LEU A 83 -1.60 -19.65 9.41
N PRO A 84 -0.35 -19.55 8.92
CA PRO A 84 0.56 -20.68 8.85
C PRO A 84 0.95 -21.12 10.26
N ALA A 85 1.42 -22.36 10.39
CA ALA A 85 1.90 -22.89 11.66
C ALA A 85 3.15 -22.14 12.17
N TRP A 86 3.94 -21.59 11.25
CA TRP A 86 5.14 -20.81 11.53
C TRP A 86 5.42 -19.81 10.38
N GLY A 87 6.11 -18.72 10.66
CA GLY A 87 6.47 -17.70 9.69
C GLY A 87 5.28 -16.86 9.22
N GLY A 88 5.47 -16.09 8.15
CA GLY A 88 4.45 -15.22 7.57
C GLY A 88 4.18 -13.96 8.40
N ASP A 89 5.12 -13.52 9.21
CA ASP A 89 4.96 -12.36 10.07
C ASP A 89 4.78 -11.07 9.25
N THR A 90 3.84 -10.24 9.69
CA THR A 90 3.72 -8.88 9.19
C THR A 90 4.60 -7.95 10.01
N GLN A 91 5.56 -7.32 9.34
CA GLN A 91 6.48 -6.38 9.96
C GLN A 91 6.04 -4.94 9.72
N PHE A 92 6.25 -4.08 10.71
CA PHE A 92 5.93 -2.66 10.65
C PHE A 92 7.16 -1.81 10.93
N LEU A 93 7.31 -0.71 10.18
CA LEU A 93 8.37 0.27 10.37
C LEU A 93 7.75 1.63 10.71
N SER A 94 8.18 2.22 11.82
CA SER A 94 7.76 3.57 12.20
C SER A 94 8.51 4.62 11.36
N MET A 95 7.80 5.29 10.47
CA MET A 95 8.36 6.38 9.68
C MET A 95 8.61 7.66 10.48
N TYR A 96 8.01 7.80 11.67
CA TYR A 96 8.39 8.80 12.65
C TYR A 96 9.79 8.51 13.21
N ALA A 97 10.00 7.30 13.72
CA ALA A 97 11.30 6.91 14.26
C ALA A 97 12.38 6.98 13.18
N ALA A 98 12.07 6.55 11.96
CA ALA A 98 12.98 6.66 10.83
C ALA A 98 13.43 8.12 10.57
N TYR A 99 12.49 9.08 10.65
CA TYR A 99 12.82 10.49 10.53
C TYR A 99 13.61 11.00 11.75
N ASP A 100 13.16 10.69 12.97
CA ASP A 100 13.76 11.18 14.20
C ASP A 100 15.23 10.75 14.33
N THR A 101 15.53 9.47 13.95
CA THR A 101 16.88 8.88 14.02
C THR A 101 17.76 9.11 12.79
N ALA A 102 17.21 9.68 11.72
CA ALA A 102 17.97 9.94 10.50
C ALA A 102 19.10 10.96 10.77
N PRO A 103 20.28 10.78 10.14
CA PRO A 103 21.36 11.78 10.22
C PRO A 103 20.88 13.16 9.73
N GLU A 104 21.33 14.22 10.38
CA GLU A 104 20.96 15.59 10.03
C GLU A 104 21.36 15.94 8.57
N ALA A 105 22.43 15.37 8.07
CA ALA A 105 22.84 15.54 6.67
C ALA A 105 21.77 14.98 5.70
N LEU A 106 21.16 13.82 6.01
CA LEU A 106 20.09 13.25 5.22
C LEU A 106 18.82 14.11 5.31
N LYS A 107 18.43 14.53 6.52
CA LYS A 107 17.25 15.40 6.71
C LYS A 107 17.38 16.68 5.89
N ARG A 108 18.56 17.32 5.89
CA ARG A 108 18.84 18.51 5.06
C ARG A 108 18.79 18.21 3.57
N ALA A 109 19.34 17.07 3.14
CA ALA A 109 19.38 16.68 1.73
C ALA A 109 18.00 16.46 1.12
N VAL A 110 17.01 16.01 1.93
CA VAL A 110 15.66 15.71 1.46
C VAL A 110 14.62 16.77 1.85
N ALA A 111 15.03 17.79 2.60
CA ALA A 111 14.14 18.87 3.01
C ALA A 111 13.58 19.61 1.78
N GLY A 112 12.26 19.75 1.70
CA GLY A 112 11.57 20.39 0.58
C GLY A 112 11.58 19.60 -0.72
N LYS A 113 12.16 18.39 -0.74
CA LYS A 113 12.14 17.52 -1.91
C LYS A 113 10.87 16.69 -1.95
N PHE A 114 10.51 16.32 -3.18
CA PHE A 114 9.37 15.45 -3.46
C PHE A 114 9.86 14.10 -3.98
N ILE A 115 8.99 13.12 -3.86
CA ILE A 115 9.16 11.81 -4.47
C ILE A 115 8.00 11.61 -5.44
N HIS A 116 8.34 11.36 -6.70
CA HIS A 116 7.38 11.04 -7.75
C HIS A 116 7.05 9.56 -7.68
N HIS A 117 5.79 9.22 -7.52
CA HIS A 117 5.28 7.86 -7.51
C HIS A 117 4.50 7.57 -8.78
N GLN A 118 5.10 6.82 -9.71
CA GLN A 118 4.43 6.45 -10.93
C GLN A 118 3.23 5.52 -10.67
N THR A 119 2.20 5.62 -11.49
CA THR A 119 0.95 4.84 -11.38
C THR A 119 0.83 3.71 -12.39
N VAL A 120 1.76 3.59 -13.32
CA VAL A 120 1.67 2.68 -14.48
C VAL A 120 1.98 1.24 -14.12
N ILE A 121 3.06 1.02 -13.34
CA ILE A 121 3.52 -0.32 -12.95
C ILE A 121 3.10 -0.62 -11.52
N ASP A 122 2.61 -1.82 -11.27
CA ASP A 122 2.24 -2.28 -9.93
C ASP A 122 3.44 -2.84 -9.13
N GLY A 123 3.19 -3.25 -7.88
CA GLY A 123 4.24 -3.79 -6.98
C GLY A 123 4.90 -5.08 -7.48
N ARG A 124 4.30 -5.79 -8.45
CA ARG A 124 4.84 -6.98 -9.08
C ARG A 124 5.67 -6.67 -10.32
N GLY A 125 5.60 -5.45 -10.83
CA GLY A 125 6.26 -5.04 -12.07
C GLY A 125 5.36 -5.16 -13.31
N GLU A 126 4.06 -5.38 -13.13
CA GLU A 126 3.09 -5.51 -14.21
C GLU A 126 2.42 -4.16 -14.50
N VAL A 127 2.09 -3.92 -15.78
CA VAL A 127 1.34 -2.74 -16.17
C VAL A 127 -0.08 -2.82 -15.59
N ARG A 128 -0.49 -1.78 -14.89
CA ARG A 128 -1.83 -1.70 -14.31
C ARG A 128 -2.90 -1.67 -15.40
N LEU A 129 -4.04 -2.28 -15.11
CA LEU A 129 -5.19 -2.27 -16.02
C LEU A 129 -5.57 -0.84 -16.42
N GLY A 130 -5.78 -0.64 -17.72
CA GLY A 130 -6.14 0.66 -18.29
C GLY A 130 -4.98 1.64 -18.41
N MET A 131 -3.74 1.22 -18.07
CA MET A 131 -2.54 2.00 -18.26
C MET A 131 -1.73 1.51 -19.46
N THR A 132 -0.94 2.42 -20.04
CA THR A 132 0.04 2.11 -21.08
C THR A 132 1.42 2.55 -20.58
N LYS A 133 2.42 1.68 -20.73
CA LYS A 133 3.80 2.04 -20.41
C LYS A 133 4.26 3.13 -21.37
N PRO A 134 4.75 4.29 -20.88
CA PRO A 134 5.32 5.33 -21.73
C PRO A 134 6.57 4.83 -22.46
N ASP A 135 6.82 5.39 -23.64
CA ASP A 135 8.02 5.12 -24.46
C ASP A 135 9.25 5.89 -23.93
N THR A 136 9.55 5.72 -22.66
CA THR A 136 10.71 6.29 -21.99
C THR A 136 11.00 5.47 -20.74
N ASP A 137 12.27 5.34 -20.38
CA ASP A 137 12.69 4.73 -19.12
C ASP A 137 12.84 5.74 -17.98
N ASP A 138 12.66 7.04 -18.26
CA ASP A 138 12.65 8.06 -17.21
C ASP A 138 11.30 8.06 -16.47
N VAL A 139 11.28 7.43 -15.31
CA VAL A 139 10.06 7.26 -14.47
C VAL A 139 9.47 8.61 -14.03
N ARG A 140 10.27 9.69 -14.02
CA ARG A 140 9.78 11.06 -13.67
C ARG A 140 8.81 11.62 -14.68
N LEU A 141 8.86 11.10 -15.91
CA LEU A 141 7.97 11.49 -17.00
C LEU A 141 6.72 10.60 -17.11
N TRP A 142 6.61 9.57 -16.27
CA TRP A 142 5.45 8.69 -16.27
C TRP A 142 4.28 9.33 -15.53
N PRO A 143 3.03 8.96 -15.87
CA PRO A 143 1.89 9.35 -15.04
C PRO A 143 2.09 8.95 -13.58
N GLY A 144 1.87 9.87 -12.67
CA GLY A 144 2.14 9.61 -11.25
C GLY A 144 1.66 10.74 -10.34
N VAL A 145 2.06 10.65 -9.08
CA VAL A 145 1.74 11.60 -8.02
C VAL A 145 2.99 11.95 -7.24
N ASP A 146 3.14 13.24 -6.94
CA ASP A 146 4.26 13.75 -6.17
C ASP A 146 3.87 13.90 -4.71
N HIS A 147 4.69 13.35 -3.82
CA HIS A 147 4.52 13.53 -2.39
C HIS A 147 5.79 14.11 -1.76
N PRO A 148 5.66 15.02 -0.78
CA PRO A 148 6.81 15.46 0.00
C PRO A 148 7.48 14.27 0.68
N ILE A 149 8.81 14.15 0.58
CA ILE A 149 9.58 13.10 1.26
C ILE A 149 9.44 13.22 2.77
N VAL A 150 9.46 14.44 3.28
CA VAL A 150 9.20 14.74 4.70
C VAL A 150 7.81 15.33 4.82
N ARG A 151 6.94 14.64 5.55
CA ARG A 151 5.56 15.08 5.83
C ARG A 151 5.38 15.40 7.29
N THR A 152 4.50 16.35 7.58
CA THR A 152 3.97 16.56 8.92
C THR A 152 2.65 15.82 9.03
N HIS A 153 2.56 14.89 9.95
CA HIS A 153 1.32 14.13 10.18
C HIS A 153 0.25 15.05 10.79
N GLY A 154 -0.90 15.13 10.14
CA GLY A 154 -1.92 16.14 10.45
C GLY A 154 -2.45 16.08 11.88
N GLU A 155 -2.61 14.87 12.43
CA GLU A 155 -3.17 14.70 13.79
C GLU A 155 -2.11 14.86 14.90
N SER A 156 -0.90 14.36 14.68
CA SER A 156 0.15 14.36 15.70
C SER A 156 1.10 15.56 15.62
N GLY A 157 1.11 16.30 14.52
CA GLY A 157 2.08 17.36 14.24
C GLY A 157 3.53 16.88 14.07
N ARG A 158 3.79 15.55 14.13
CA ARG A 158 5.14 15.00 14.02
C ARG A 158 5.57 14.90 12.57
N LYS A 159 6.86 15.10 12.34
CA LYS A 159 7.48 14.83 11.05
C LYS A 159 7.71 13.33 10.86
N CYS A 160 7.54 12.86 9.63
CA CYS A 160 7.82 11.50 9.22
C CYS A 160 8.30 11.46 7.77
N PHE A 161 8.98 10.38 7.39
CA PHE A 161 9.23 10.12 5.98
C PHE A 161 8.01 9.51 5.30
N PHE A 162 7.82 9.83 4.03
CA PHE A 162 6.86 9.19 3.15
C PHE A 162 7.57 8.75 1.87
N LEU A 163 7.94 7.47 1.79
CA LEU A 163 8.82 6.96 0.75
C LEU A 163 8.13 6.05 -0.28
N GLY A 164 6.93 5.54 0.03
CA GLY A 164 6.22 4.61 -0.85
C GLY A 164 6.99 3.31 -1.07
N GLY A 165 7.12 2.89 -2.33
CA GLY A 165 7.84 1.66 -2.71
C GLY A 165 9.01 1.94 -3.65
N LYS A 166 10.17 1.34 -3.38
CA LYS A 166 11.46 1.64 -4.05
C LYS A 166 11.47 1.53 -5.59
N ARG A 167 10.69 0.63 -6.18
CA ARG A 167 10.73 0.37 -7.64
C ARG A 167 9.98 1.40 -8.49
N HIS A 168 9.23 2.26 -7.87
CA HIS A 168 8.18 3.04 -8.54
C HIS A 168 8.24 4.50 -8.17
N ALA A 169 9.39 4.98 -7.71
CA ALA A 169 9.56 6.31 -7.22
C ALA A 169 10.90 6.93 -7.61
N SER A 170 10.89 8.21 -7.91
CA SER A 170 12.09 9.03 -8.17
C SER A 170 12.04 10.29 -7.34
N ILE A 171 13.19 10.72 -6.81
CA ILE A 171 13.30 12.02 -6.13
C ILE A 171 13.34 13.12 -7.19
N ILE A 172 12.55 14.16 -6.99
CA ILE A 172 12.44 15.34 -7.83
C ILE A 172 12.61 16.62 -7.02
#